data_5eb974a43d6faabff6ffb63160c6877c
#
_entry.id   5eb974a43d6faabff6ffb63160c6877c
#
_cell.length_a   1.000
_cell.length_b   1.000
_cell.length_c   1.000
_cell.angle_alpha   90.00
_cell.angle_beta   90.00
_cell.angle_gamma   90.00
#
_symmetry.space_group_name_H-M   'P 1'
#
loop_
_entity.id
_entity.type
_entity.pdbx_description
1 polymer ?
#
loop_
_entity_poly.entity_id
_entity_poly.type
_entity_poly.pdbx_seq_one_letter_code
_entity_poly.pdbx_strand_id
1 'polypeptide(L)'
;MEFKLNTVLKIYLVLFCFSNATQVTFIVDMSEETVVAGDGNYPAVYVSGANINGPGGLAMTDNGDGTWELTTQLSPGDYTYKFRNGYYDYWDGPGWESDNGLIEGGCAVGDYFDRQVSVGNSDLVEGGFCFGSCDELCNSDSIEYIMVWSDEFDSPNIDMGKWSYDVGTGNWGWGNDEAQYYTSNS
;
A
#
# COMPACT_ATOMS: atom_id res chain seq x y z
N MET A 1 -29.61 -8.46 69.76
CA MET A 1 -28.28 -8.10 69.33
C MET A 1 -28.16 -8.47 67.85
N GLU A 2 -28.53 -7.53 66.96
CA GLU A 2 -28.55 -7.79 65.50
C GLU A 2 -27.21 -7.29 64.92
N PHE A 3 -26.49 -8.21 64.31
CA PHE A 3 -25.29 -7.85 63.50
C PHE A 3 -25.76 -7.60 62.07
N LYS A 4 -25.75 -6.33 61.66
CA LYS A 4 -25.86 -5.95 60.24
C LYS A 4 -24.49 -6.06 59.59
N LEU A 5 -24.31 -7.07 58.74
CA LEU A 5 -23.14 -7.21 57.91
C LEU A 5 -23.41 -6.44 56.61
N ASN A 6 -22.85 -5.22 56.48
CA ASN A 6 -22.87 -4.45 55.25
C ASN A 6 -21.69 -4.90 54.39
N THR A 7 -21.93 -5.86 53.52
CA THR A 7 -20.95 -6.24 52.48
C THR A 7 -21.11 -5.29 51.30
N VAL A 8 -20.22 -4.29 51.20
CA VAL A 8 -20.11 -3.46 50.00
C VAL A 8 -19.27 -4.23 48.96
N LEU A 9 -19.98 -4.85 48.01
CA LEU A 9 -19.34 -5.48 46.85
C LEU A 9 -18.82 -4.38 45.92
N LYS A 10 -17.54 -4.07 45.94
CA LYS A 10 -16.89 -3.20 44.96
C LYS A 10 -16.68 -3.98 43.65
N ILE A 11 -17.56 -3.75 42.69
CA ILE A 11 -17.39 -4.25 41.33
C ILE A 11 -16.32 -3.38 40.68
N TYR A 12 -15.12 -3.92 40.50
CA TYR A 12 -14.09 -3.32 39.66
C TYR A 12 -14.45 -3.69 38.21
N LEU A 13 -14.98 -2.73 37.47
CA LEU A 13 -15.14 -2.84 36.01
C LEU A 13 -13.73 -2.66 35.41
N VAL A 14 -13.06 -3.76 35.14
CA VAL A 14 -11.80 -3.73 34.36
C VAL A 14 -12.23 -3.56 32.89
N LEU A 15 -12.12 -2.33 32.38
CA LEU A 15 -12.18 -2.10 30.94
C LEU A 15 -10.93 -2.72 30.32
N PHE A 16 -11.08 -3.89 29.75
CA PHE A 16 -10.09 -4.40 28.80
C PHE A 16 -10.21 -3.55 27.53
N CYS A 17 -9.29 -2.60 27.37
CA CYS A 17 -9.06 -1.96 26.09
C CYS A 17 -8.44 -3.03 25.19
N PHE A 18 -9.23 -3.73 24.39
CA PHE A 18 -8.70 -4.56 23.33
C PHE A 18 -8.15 -3.59 22.30
N SER A 19 -6.85 -3.40 22.29
CA SER A 19 -6.14 -2.86 21.15
C SER A 19 -6.34 -3.89 20.03
N ASN A 20 -7.27 -3.62 19.12
CA ASN A 20 -7.43 -4.44 17.94
C ASN A 20 -6.17 -4.24 17.10
N ALA A 21 -5.31 -5.24 17.08
CA ALA A 21 -4.20 -5.26 16.15
C ALA A 21 -4.77 -5.34 14.73
N THR A 22 -4.21 -4.55 13.84
CA THR A 22 -4.62 -4.44 12.44
C THR A 22 -3.68 -5.30 11.59
N GLN A 23 -4.22 -5.97 10.61
CA GLN A 23 -3.42 -6.71 9.64
C GLN A 23 -2.74 -5.71 8.70
N VAL A 24 -1.41 -5.77 8.65
CA VAL A 24 -0.58 -4.96 7.75
C VAL A 24 0.20 -5.90 6.85
N THR A 25 0.08 -5.69 5.55
CA THR A 25 0.82 -6.43 4.54
C THR A 25 1.87 -5.53 3.93
N PHE A 26 3.14 -5.87 4.11
CA PHE A 26 4.27 -5.19 3.47
C PHE A 26 4.65 -5.91 2.18
N ILE A 27 4.91 -5.15 1.12
CA ILE A 27 5.33 -5.70 -0.18
C ILE A 27 6.54 -4.89 -0.70
N VAL A 28 7.56 -5.58 -1.20
CA VAL A 28 8.72 -4.97 -1.84
C VAL A 28 9.07 -5.72 -3.13
N ASP A 29 9.41 -4.98 -4.17
CA ASP A 29 9.92 -5.51 -5.43
C ASP A 29 11.45 -5.53 -5.38
N MET A 30 12.02 -6.74 -5.49
CA MET A 30 13.46 -7.02 -5.48
C MET A 30 13.97 -7.41 -6.86
N SER A 31 13.19 -7.20 -7.93
CA SER A 31 13.51 -7.69 -9.28
C SER A 31 14.79 -7.11 -9.87
N GLU A 32 15.21 -5.92 -9.43
CA GLU A 32 16.48 -5.29 -9.84
C GLU A 32 17.63 -5.56 -8.87
N GLU A 33 17.37 -6.29 -7.78
CA GLU A 33 18.35 -6.58 -6.75
C GLU A 33 18.91 -8.00 -6.85
N THR A 34 20.19 -8.15 -6.51
CA THR A 34 20.71 -9.47 -6.21
C THR A 34 20.33 -9.84 -4.78
N VAL A 35 19.29 -10.66 -4.64
CA VAL A 35 18.83 -11.11 -3.34
C VAL A 35 19.91 -11.94 -2.66
N VAL A 36 20.30 -11.56 -1.45
CA VAL A 36 21.28 -12.28 -0.65
C VAL A 36 20.64 -13.59 -0.17
N ALA A 37 21.16 -14.72 -0.62
CA ALA A 37 20.69 -16.01 -0.15
C ALA A 37 20.85 -16.09 1.38
N GLY A 38 19.73 -16.34 2.08
CA GLY A 38 19.76 -16.67 3.49
C GLY A 38 20.62 -17.91 3.73
N ASP A 39 21.14 -18.10 4.92
CA ASP A 39 22.01 -19.21 5.29
C ASP A 39 21.28 -20.56 5.46
N GLY A 40 20.11 -20.69 4.85
CA GLY A 40 19.25 -21.89 4.90
C GLY A 40 18.30 -21.95 6.11
N ASN A 41 18.53 -21.13 7.13
CA ASN A 41 17.65 -20.97 8.30
C ASN A 41 16.90 -19.63 8.28
N TYR A 42 17.33 -18.69 7.44
CA TYR A 42 16.78 -17.36 7.36
C TYR A 42 16.33 -17.03 5.94
N PRO A 43 15.11 -16.53 5.74
CA PRO A 43 14.69 -15.91 4.49
C PRO A 43 15.65 -14.80 4.07
N ALA A 44 15.56 -14.39 2.80
CA ALA A 44 16.52 -13.43 2.24
C ALA A 44 16.13 -11.97 2.46
N VAL A 45 14.83 -11.64 2.58
CA VAL A 45 14.32 -10.27 2.67
C VAL A 45 13.51 -10.05 3.95
N TYR A 46 13.65 -8.87 4.54
CA TYR A 46 13.06 -8.52 5.83
C TYR A 46 12.44 -7.12 5.81
N VAL A 47 11.41 -6.92 6.64
CA VAL A 47 10.94 -5.61 7.09
C VAL A 47 11.52 -5.36 8.47
N SER A 48 12.31 -4.32 8.64
CA SER A 48 13.03 -4.01 9.88
C SER A 48 12.77 -2.58 10.34
N GLY A 49 12.63 -2.40 11.63
CA GLY A 49 12.39 -1.09 12.23
C GLY A 49 12.42 -1.16 13.76
N ALA A 50 12.63 -0.06 14.42
CA ALA A 50 12.76 -0.02 15.91
C ALA A 50 11.54 -0.65 16.59
N ASN A 51 10.34 -0.43 16.04
CA ASN A 51 9.07 -0.97 16.54
C ASN A 51 8.56 -2.15 15.69
N ILE A 52 9.38 -2.64 14.75
CA ILE A 52 9.10 -3.83 13.91
C ILE A 52 10.26 -4.80 14.08
N ASN A 53 10.31 -5.46 15.22
CA ASN A 53 11.29 -6.50 15.58
C ASN A 53 12.78 -6.08 15.51
N GLY A 54 13.08 -4.77 15.61
CA GLY A 54 14.45 -4.25 15.63
C GLY A 54 15.23 -4.50 14.33
N PRO A 55 16.58 -4.58 14.40
CA PRO A 55 17.43 -4.71 13.20
C PRO A 55 17.29 -6.06 12.50
N GLY A 56 16.95 -7.13 13.23
CA GLY A 56 16.70 -8.45 12.66
C GLY A 56 15.42 -8.53 11.84
N GLY A 57 14.48 -7.62 12.10
CA GLY A 57 13.24 -7.50 11.33
C GLY A 57 12.31 -8.71 11.40
N LEU A 58 11.28 -8.67 10.59
CA LEU A 58 10.35 -9.76 10.31
C LEU A 58 10.61 -10.29 8.89
N ALA A 59 10.70 -11.60 8.77
CA ALA A 59 11.01 -12.27 7.51
C ALA A 59 9.85 -12.15 6.51
N MET A 60 10.18 -11.88 5.26
CA MET A 60 9.25 -11.86 4.14
C MET A 60 9.27 -13.19 3.38
N THR A 61 8.24 -13.45 2.61
CA THR A 61 8.07 -14.62 1.75
C THR A 61 8.24 -14.20 0.29
N ASP A 62 9.03 -14.96 -0.46
CA ASP A 62 9.20 -14.80 -1.91
C ASP A 62 7.92 -15.25 -2.64
N ASN A 63 7.34 -14.37 -3.44
CA ASN A 63 6.16 -14.65 -4.27
C ASN A 63 6.52 -15.35 -5.59
N GLY A 64 7.82 -15.41 -5.94
CA GLY A 64 8.33 -16.07 -7.15
C GLY A 64 8.22 -15.21 -8.43
N ASP A 65 7.81 -13.96 -8.31
CA ASP A 65 7.68 -12.98 -9.41
C ASP A 65 8.63 -11.78 -9.26
N GLY A 66 9.57 -11.84 -8.32
CA GLY A 66 10.48 -10.76 -7.94
C GLY A 66 9.99 -9.95 -6.75
N THR A 67 8.73 -10.10 -6.36
CA THR A 67 8.20 -9.43 -5.16
C THR A 67 8.31 -10.31 -3.92
N TRP A 68 8.42 -9.66 -2.77
CA TRP A 68 8.43 -10.28 -1.45
C TRP A 68 7.34 -9.68 -0.58
N GLU A 69 6.69 -10.51 0.23
CA GLU A 69 5.55 -10.13 1.04
C GLU A 69 5.66 -10.60 2.49
N LEU A 70 5.17 -9.76 3.41
CA LEU A 70 4.96 -10.11 4.81
C LEU A 70 3.61 -9.57 5.27
N THR A 71 2.77 -10.44 5.80
CA THR A 71 1.57 -10.03 6.53
C THR A 71 1.77 -10.22 8.02
N THR A 72 1.56 -9.17 8.82
CA THR A 72 1.73 -9.18 10.27
C THR A 72 0.62 -8.39 10.97
N GLN A 73 0.55 -8.49 12.28
CA GLN A 73 -0.41 -7.75 13.12
C GLN A 73 0.31 -6.62 13.84
N LEU A 74 -0.12 -5.39 13.60
CA LEU A 74 0.40 -4.20 14.28
C LEU A 74 -0.72 -3.48 15.04
N SER A 75 -0.41 -2.89 16.18
CA SER A 75 -1.34 -2.01 16.89
C SER A 75 -1.48 -0.68 16.15
N PRO A 76 -2.61 0.03 16.26
CA PRO A 76 -2.73 1.37 15.70
C PRO A 76 -1.60 2.29 16.19
N GLY A 77 -0.97 3.02 15.27
CA GLY A 77 0.16 3.92 15.55
C GLY A 77 1.03 4.15 14.32
N ASP A 78 2.07 4.97 14.49
CA ASP A 78 3.05 5.25 13.46
C ASP A 78 4.28 4.38 13.64
N TYR A 79 4.74 3.78 12.56
CA TYR A 79 5.90 2.90 12.51
C TYR A 79 6.88 3.41 11.48
N THR A 80 8.16 3.44 11.83
CA THR A 80 9.24 3.64 10.88
C THR A 80 9.91 2.31 10.57
N TYR A 81 10.24 2.09 9.30
CA TYR A 81 10.79 0.83 8.83
C TYR A 81 11.67 1.02 7.58
N LYS A 82 12.45 0.02 7.28
CA LYS A 82 13.12 -0.20 6.00
C LYS A 82 13.01 -1.66 5.59
N PHE A 83 13.08 -1.90 4.29
CA PHE A 83 13.36 -3.23 3.80
C PHE A 83 14.85 -3.53 3.91
N ARG A 84 15.17 -4.81 4.09
CA ARG A 84 16.54 -5.25 4.27
C ARG A 84 16.81 -6.53 3.48
N ASN A 85 17.84 -6.50 2.65
CA ASN A 85 18.31 -7.63 1.86
C ASN A 85 19.35 -8.42 2.66
N GLY A 86 18.94 -9.54 3.22
CA GLY A 86 19.72 -10.40 4.11
C GLY A 86 19.36 -10.26 5.60
N TYR A 87 19.64 -11.31 6.38
CA TYR A 87 19.45 -11.32 7.84
C TYR A 87 20.66 -10.77 8.58
N TYR A 88 20.44 -9.74 9.39
CA TYR A 88 21.44 -9.15 10.26
C TYR A 88 20.75 -8.64 11.54
N ASP A 89 21.19 -9.10 12.71
CA ASP A 89 20.58 -8.77 14.00
C ASP A 89 21.20 -7.53 14.69
N TYR A 90 21.88 -6.69 13.90
CA TYR A 90 22.53 -5.46 14.36
C TYR A 90 22.33 -4.31 13.36
N TRP A 91 22.27 -3.06 13.87
CA TRP A 91 21.95 -1.87 13.09
C TRP A 91 23.01 -1.51 12.05
N ASP A 92 24.28 -1.62 12.39
CA ASP A 92 25.40 -1.24 11.52
C ASP A 92 25.69 -2.28 10.41
N GLY A 93 24.85 -3.28 10.25
CA GLY A 93 25.00 -4.33 9.23
C GLY A 93 24.58 -3.87 7.83
N PRO A 94 25.01 -4.60 6.79
CA PRO A 94 24.64 -4.30 5.42
C PRO A 94 23.20 -4.68 5.08
N GLY A 95 22.82 -4.46 3.82
CA GLY A 95 21.57 -4.91 3.24
C GLY A 95 20.40 -3.94 3.41
N TRP A 96 20.60 -2.78 4.03
CA TRP A 96 19.58 -1.75 4.12
C TRP A 96 19.30 -1.11 2.75
N GLU A 97 18.07 -0.67 2.57
CA GLU A 97 17.70 0.19 1.45
C GLU A 97 18.57 1.45 1.39
N SER A 98 18.74 1.99 0.18
CA SER A 98 19.49 3.21 -0.05
C SER A 98 18.82 4.42 0.56
N ASP A 99 19.49 5.10 1.51
CA ASP A 99 19.01 6.36 2.07
C ASP A 99 18.77 7.41 0.98
N ASN A 100 19.68 7.49 0.00
CA ASN A 100 19.58 8.47 -1.08
C ASN A 100 18.34 8.25 -1.94
N GLY A 101 18.01 7.02 -2.29
CA GLY A 101 16.80 6.71 -3.06
C GLY A 101 15.52 7.09 -2.32
N LEU A 102 15.47 6.85 -1.01
CA LEU A 102 14.32 7.24 -0.19
C LEU A 102 14.22 8.76 0.00
N ILE A 103 15.35 9.47 0.14
CA ILE A 103 15.40 10.93 0.26
C ILE A 103 14.95 11.59 -1.05
N GLU A 104 15.54 11.18 -2.18
CA GLU A 104 15.26 11.73 -3.51
C GLU A 104 13.80 11.47 -3.93
N GLY A 105 13.27 10.29 -3.62
CA GLY A 105 11.88 9.92 -3.86
C GLY A 105 10.87 10.58 -2.90
N GLY A 106 11.34 11.15 -1.78
CA GLY A 106 10.50 11.89 -0.82
C GLY A 106 9.73 11.02 0.16
N CYS A 107 10.05 9.74 0.32
CA CYS A 107 9.42 8.84 1.28
C CYS A 107 10.25 8.61 2.56
N ALA A 108 11.42 9.25 2.66
CA ALA A 108 12.27 9.20 3.84
C ALA A 108 11.75 10.09 4.97
N VAL A 109 11.73 9.57 6.19
CA VAL A 109 11.39 10.34 7.40
C VAL A 109 12.45 10.16 8.48
N GLY A 110 12.53 11.14 9.38
CA GLY A 110 13.42 11.12 10.56
C GLY A 110 14.90 11.17 10.22
N ASP A 111 15.72 11.00 11.27
CA ASP A 111 17.17 11.15 11.17
C ASP A 111 17.88 9.96 10.49
N TYR A 112 17.18 8.84 10.38
CA TYR A 112 17.69 7.60 9.77
C TYR A 112 17.11 7.35 8.37
N PHE A 113 16.34 8.30 7.81
CA PHE A 113 15.76 8.23 6.48
C PHE A 113 14.92 6.97 6.25
N ASP A 114 14.15 6.59 7.27
CA ASP A 114 13.27 5.42 7.21
C ASP A 114 11.98 5.72 6.43
N ARG A 115 11.32 4.69 5.94
CA ARG A 115 9.91 4.77 5.51
C ARG A 115 9.00 4.93 6.72
N GLN A 116 7.79 5.43 6.52
CA GLN A 116 6.78 5.53 7.57
C GLN A 116 5.45 4.95 7.11
N VAL A 117 4.82 4.20 7.99
CA VAL A 117 3.45 3.71 7.83
C VAL A 117 2.60 4.09 9.04
N SER A 118 1.38 4.61 8.79
CA SER A 118 0.40 4.92 9.83
C SER A 118 -0.67 3.82 9.87
N VAL A 119 -0.64 3.01 10.91
CA VAL A 119 -1.57 1.90 11.12
C VAL A 119 -2.80 2.39 11.85
N GLY A 120 -3.97 2.25 11.23
CA GLY A 120 -5.28 2.56 11.79
C GLY A 120 -5.98 1.32 12.36
N ASN A 121 -7.32 1.32 12.27
CA ASN A 121 -8.15 0.21 12.73
C ASN A 121 -8.68 -0.69 11.58
N SER A 122 -8.18 -0.48 10.36
CA SER A 122 -8.54 -1.24 9.16
C SER A 122 -7.30 -1.85 8.54
N ASP A 123 -7.45 -3.04 7.99
CA ASP A 123 -6.36 -3.73 7.30
C ASP A 123 -5.72 -2.84 6.24
N LEU A 124 -4.40 -2.91 6.13
CA LEU A 124 -3.58 -2.04 5.31
C LEU A 124 -2.61 -2.86 4.46
N VAL A 125 -2.47 -2.47 3.20
CA VAL A 125 -1.37 -2.90 2.35
C VAL A 125 -0.40 -1.72 2.21
N GLU A 126 0.84 -1.95 2.61
CA GLU A 126 1.93 -0.99 2.57
C GLU A 126 3.02 -1.54 1.66
N GLY A 127 3.19 -0.97 0.48
CA GLY A 127 4.22 -1.48 -0.39
C GLY A 127 3.89 -1.53 -1.87
N GLY A 128 4.53 -2.50 -2.53
CA GLY A 128 4.69 -2.50 -3.98
C GLY A 128 5.83 -1.59 -4.41
N PHE A 129 6.70 -1.18 -3.44
CA PHE A 129 7.83 -0.30 -3.72
C PHE A 129 9.00 -1.09 -4.30
N CYS A 130 9.73 -0.47 -5.23
CA CYS A 130 11.05 -0.94 -5.62
C CYS A 130 12.03 -0.75 -4.45
N PHE A 131 12.86 -1.76 -4.17
CA PHE A 131 13.85 -1.71 -3.10
C PHE A 131 14.77 -0.49 -3.24
N GLY A 132 14.85 0.31 -2.20
CA GLY A 132 15.66 1.54 -2.19
C GLY A 132 15.07 2.70 -3.00
N SER A 133 13.81 2.62 -3.45
CA SER A 133 13.09 3.69 -4.13
C SER A 133 11.70 3.90 -3.53
N CYS A 134 11.13 5.08 -3.73
CA CYS A 134 9.74 5.36 -3.38
C CYS A 134 8.76 4.99 -4.50
N ASP A 135 9.26 4.59 -5.66
CA ASP A 135 8.45 4.23 -6.81
C ASP A 135 7.74 2.89 -6.60
N GLU A 136 6.53 2.80 -7.10
CA GLU A 136 5.79 1.55 -7.16
C GLU A 136 6.41 0.67 -8.26
N LEU A 137 6.92 -0.50 -7.88
CA LEU A 137 7.59 -1.49 -8.73
C LEU A 137 8.88 -1.01 -9.41
N CYS A 138 9.90 -1.86 -9.47
CA CYS A 138 11.21 -1.55 -10.06
C CYS A 138 11.17 -1.30 -11.57
N ASN A 139 10.24 -1.94 -12.26
CA ASN A 139 10.04 -1.81 -13.70
C ASN A 139 8.84 -0.92 -14.03
N SER A 140 8.67 0.15 -13.26
CA SER A 140 7.75 1.23 -13.65
C SER A 140 8.32 2.05 -14.83
N ASP A 141 9.26 1.47 -15.59
CA ASP A 141 9.57 1.95 -16.93
C ASP A 141 8.26 2.00 -17.71
N SER A 142 7.63 3.15 -17.55
CA SER A 142 6.52 3.60 -18.34
C SER A 142 5.54 2.45 -18.65
N ILE A 143 4.47 2.37 -17.93
CA ILE A 143 3.24 1.99 -18.60
C ILE A 143 3.17 3.00 -19.75
N GLU A 144 3.73 2.61 -20.90
CA GLU A 144 3.56 3.34 -22.13
C GLU A 144 2.06 3.26 -22.41
N TYR A 145 1.35 4.29 -21.96
CA TYR A 145 -0.05 4.43 -22.31
C TYR A 145 -0.09 4.59 -23.82
N ILE A 146 -0.24 3.47 -24.52
CA ILE A 146 -0.52 3.50 -25.95
C ILE A 146 -1.90 4.09 -26.07
N MET A 147 -1.98 5.27 -26.67
CA MET A 147 -3.25 5.89 -27.00
C MET A 147 -4.01 4.96 -27.94
N VAL A 148 -5.00 4.27 -27.43
CA VAL A 148 -5.81 3.33 -28.21
C VAL A 148 -6.97 4.01 -28.93
N TRP A 149 -7.33 5.20 -28.52
CA TRP A 149 -8.37 6.00 -29.13
C TRP A 149 -8.21 7.48 -28.76
N SER A 150 -8.37 8.39 -29.75
CA SER A 150 -8.50 9.85 -29.51
C SER A 150 -9.37 10.48 -30.60
N ASP A 151 -10.00 11.60 -30.28
CA ASP A 151 -10.58 12.52 -31.23
C ASP A 151 -10.42 13.94 -30.70
N GLU A 152 -9.62 14.74 -31.36
CA GLU A 152 -9.33 16.12 -30.98
C GLU A 152 -10.31 17.10 -31.60
N PHE A 153 -11.27 16.60 -32.38
CA PHE A 153 -12.28 17.41 -33.10
C PHE A 153 -11.68 18.48 -34.00
N ASP A 154 -10.51 18.22 -34.60
CA ASP A 154 -9.79 19.20 -35.46
C ASP A 154 -10.44 19.36 -36.85
N SER A 155 -11.29 18.43 -37.22
CA SER A 155 -12.04 18.47 -38.48
C SER A 155 -13.32 19.32 -38.31
N PRO A 156 -13.70 20.10 -39.32
CA PRO A 156 -14.99 20.77 -39.32
C PRO A 156 -16.19 19.81 -39.37
N ASN A 157 -15.97 18.53 -39.63
CA ASN A 157 -17.00 17.50 -39.67
C ASN A 157 -16.69 16.40 -38.65
N ILE A 158 -17.74 15.82 -38.10
CA ILE A 158 -17.63 14.66 -37.22
C ILE A 158 -17.12 13.46 -38.00
N ASP A 159 -16.11 12.78 -37.47
CA ASP A 159 -15.62 11.52 -38.04
C ASP A 159 -16.63 10.38 -37.78
N MET A 160 -17.41 10.07 -38.79
CA MET A 160 -18.44 9.03 -38.75
C MET A 160 -17.86 7.59 -38.64
N GLY A 161 -16.54 7.45 -38.73
CA GLY A 161 -15.87 6.18 -38.41
C GLY A 161 -15.64 5.98 -36.90
N LYS A 162 -15.63 7.07 -36.16
CA LYS A 162 -15.45 7.09 -34.68
C LYS A 162 -16.76 7.36 -33.96
N TRP A 163 -17.67 8.13 -34.55
CA TRP A 163 -18.88 8.63 -33.92
C TRP A 163 -20.13 8.23 -34.69
N SER A 164 -21.25 8.13 -34.01
CA SER A 164 -22.57 8.02 -34.61
C SER A 164 -23.53 8.97 -33.91
N TYR A 165 -24.54 9.43 -34.67
CA TYR A 165 -25.59 10.24 -34.06
C TYR A 165 -26.59 9.35 -33.32
N ASP A 166 -26.91 9.71 -32.13
CA ASP A 166 -28.12 9.26 -31.47
C ASP A 166 -29.28 10.08 -31.96
N VAL A 167 -30.22 9.43 -32.64
CA VAL A 167 -31.36 10.09 -33.28
C VAL A 167 -32.65 9.67 -32.62
N GLY A 168 -33.52 10.64 -32.35
CA GLY A 168 -34.82 10.41 -31.76
C GLY A 168 -34.95 10.93 -30.33
N THR A 169 -35.85 10.34 -29.55
CA THR A 169 -36.11 10.71 -28.15
C THR A 169 -35.47 9.74 -27.17
N GLY A 170 -34.82 8.67 -27.67
CA GLY A 170 -34.31 7.58 -26.86
C GLY A 170 -35.37 6.81 -26.07
N ASN A 171 -35.01 5.69 -25.49
CA ASN A 171 -35.86 5.03 -24.50
C ASN A 171 -35.79 5.76 -23.18
N TRP A 172 -36.93 6.24 -22.68
CA TRP A 172 -37.04 6.99 -21.45
C TRP A 172 -36.20 8.30 -21.44
N GLY A 173 -36.25 9.06 -22.56
CA GLY A 173 -35.52 10.34 -22.66
C GLY A 173 -34.02 10.17 -22.35
N TRP A 174 -33.36 9.20 -23.02
CA TRP A 174 -31.92 8.90 -22.85
C TRP A 174 -31.49 8.62 -21.38
N GLY A 175 -32.44 8.20 -20.55
CA GLY A 175 -32.18 7.89 -19.13
C GLY A 175 -32.32 9.10 -18.19
N ASN A 176 -32.57 10.29 -18.70
CA ASN A 176 -32.72 11.53 -17.93
C ASN A 176 -34.12 12.17 -18.05
N ASP A 177 -35.09 11.46 -18.64
CA ASP A 177 -36.45 11.96 -18.90
C ASP A 177 -36.44 13.24 -19.76
N GLU A 178 -35.51 13.31 -20.72
CA GLU A 178 -35.33 14.47 -21.61
C GLU A 178 -36.48 14.56 -22.61
N ALA A 179 -36.98 15.79 -22.81
CA ALA A 179 -38.10 16.05 -23.69
C ALA A 179 -37.68 16.40 -25.14
N GLN A 180 -36.34 16.44 -25.43
CA GLN A 180 -35.81 16.80 -26.73
C GLN A 180 -35.81 15.63 -27.71
N TYR A 181 -35.86 15.98 -28.98
CA TYR A 181 -35.65 15.08 -30.10
C TYR A 181 -34.30 15.39 -30.76
N TYR A 182 -33.38 14.45 -30.73
CA TYR A 182 -32.07 14.58 -31.37
C TYR A 182 -32.14 14.24 -32.85
N THR A 183 -31.39 14.98 -33.67
CA THR A 183 -31.32 14.79 -35.10
C THR A 183 -29.89 14.70 -35.60
N SER A 184 -29.67 14.05 -36.72
CA SER A 184 -28.38 14.01 -37.42
C SER A 184 -28.11 15.28 -38.25
N ASN A 185 -29.03 16.21 -38.29
CA ASN A 185 -28.91 17.46 -39.07
C ASN A 185 -28.60 18.62 -38.11
N SER A 186 -27.51 19.32 -38.37
CA SER A 186 -27.13 20.58 -37.73
C SER A 186 -27.62 21.78 -38.52
#